data_18d3d60b26a1146246ad4514339fce5b
#
_entry.id   18d3d60b26a1146246ad4514339fce5b
#
_cell.length_a   1.000
_cell.length_b   1.000
_cell.length_c   1.000
_cell.angle_alpha   90.00
_cell.angle_beta   90.00
_cell.angle_gamma   90.00
#
_symmetry.space_group_name_H-M   'P 1'
#
loop_
_entity.id
_entity.type
_entity.pdbx_description
1 polymer ?
#
loop_
_entity_poly.entity_id
_entity_poly.type
_entity_poly.pdbx_seq_one_letter_code
_entity_poly.pdbx_strand_id
1 'polypeptide(L)' 'LLLMEQRLDDAVRAGVRELRVIHGKGTGALRRAVREMLSRHALVRGYAPAEPRAGGDGVTIVQMAQ' A
#
# COMPACT_ATOMS: atom_id res chain seq x y z
N LEU A 1 2.64 10.28 4.41
CA LEU A 1 3.30 9.29 3.52
C LEU A 1 4.69 8.91 3.96
N LEU A 2 5.38 9.79 4.67
CA LEU A 2 6.71 9.47 5.22
C LEU A 2 6.65 8.27 6.15
N LEU A 3 5.65 8.22 7.03
CA LEU A 3 5.48 7.08 7.93
C LEU A 3 5.21 5.78 7.14
N MET A 4 4.45 5.89 6.06
CA MET A 4 4.18 4.74 5.20
C MET A 4 5.45 4.25 4.51
N GLU A 5 6.29 5.16 4.04
CA GLU A 5 7.55 4.79 3.41
C GLU A 5 8.45 4.05 4.39
N GLN A 6 8.50 4.48 5.65
CA GLN A 6 9.24 3.78 6.69
C GLN A 6 8.69 2.38 6.94
N ARG A 7 7.36 2.23 6.92
CA ARG A 7 6.74 0.93 7.11
C ARG A 7 7.01 -0.01 5.94
N LEU A 8 7.09 0.52 4.73
CA LEU A 8 7.45 -0.29 3.57
C LEU A 8 8.88 -0.81 3.70
N ASP A 9 9.81 0.04 4.11
CA ASP A 9 11.19 -0.37 4.34
C ASP A 9 11.28 -1.45 5.41
N ASP A 10 10.57 -1.27 6.52
CA ASP A 10 10.54 -2.24 7.62
C ASP A 10 9.95 -3.58 7.16
N ALA A 11 8.91 -3.54 6.34
CA ALA A 11 8.29 -4.75 5.80
C ALA A 11 9.26 -5.56 4.96
N VAL A 12 10.04 -4.89 4.11
CA VAL A 12 11.03 -5.57 3.28
C VAL A 12 12.12 -6.21 4.15
N ARG A 13 12.60 -5.48 5.16
CA ARG A 13 13.62 -6.00 6.07
C ARG A 13 13.12 -7.21 6.85
N ALA A 14 11.83 -7.22 7.19
CA ALA A 14 11.22 -8.33 7.90
C ALA A 14 10.82 -9.50 7.00
N GLY A 15 11.02 -9.38 5.69
CA GLY A 15 10.67 -10.43 4.73
C GLY A 15 9.18 -10.50 4.43
N VAL A 16 8.43 -9.46 4.72
CA VAL A 16 6.99 -9.40 4.43
C VAL A 16 6.79 -9.19 2.93
N ARG A 17 5.99 -10.05 2.31
CA ARG A 17 5.74 -9.99 0.87
C ARG A 17 4.52 -9.16 0.50
N GLU A 18 3.57 -9.05 1.41
CA GLU A 18 2.32 -8.36 1.17
C GLU A 18 1.98 -7.48 2.36
N LEU A 19 1.52 -6.27 2.08
CA LEU A 19 1.18 -5.30 3.10
C LEU A 19 -0.19 -4.71 2.79
N ARG A 20 -1.03 -4.56 3.82
CA ARG A 20 -2.33 -3.91 3.68
C ARG A 20 -2.22 -2.47 4.16
N VAL A 21 -2.61 -1.55 3.30
CA VAL A 21 -2.63 -0.12 3.62
C VAL A 21 -4.08 0.34 3.70
N ILE A 22 -4.51 0.71 4.89
CA ILE A 22 -5.87 1.17 5.14
C ILE A 22 -5.88 2.70 5.07
N HIS A 23 -6.46 3.23 4.01
CA HIS A 23 -6.55 4.68 3.80
C HIS A 23 -7.99 5.19 3.85
N GLY A 24 -8.97 4.28 3.89
CA GLY A 24 -10.37 4.63 3.88
C GLY A 24 -10.89 4.99 2.49
N LYS A 25 -12.20 5.09 2.37
CA LYS A 25 -12.83 5.42 1.08
C LYS A 25 -12.88 6.91 0.84
N GLY A 26 -13.40 7.68 1.79
CA GLY A 26 -13.43 9.14 1.75
C GLY A 26 -13.68 9.74 0.37
N THR A 27 -12.96 10.80 0.02
CA THR A 27 -13.01 11.43 -1.31
C THR A 27 -12.13 10.72 -2.34
N GLY A 28 -11.32 9.76 -1.91
CA GLY A 28 -10.35 9.11 -2.76
C GLY A 28 -9.02 9.86 -2.86
N ALA A 29 -8.89 11.02 -2.23
CA ALA A 29 -7.66 11.80 -2.31
C ALA A 29 -6.48 11.09 -1.65
N LEU A 30 -6.69 10.52 -0.47
CA LEU A 30 -5.63 9.79 0.22
C LEU A 30 -5.26 8.51 -0.53
N ARG A 31 -6.26 7.80 -1.04
CA ARG A 31 -6.01 6.60 -1.85
C ARG A 31 -5.15 6.93 -3.07
N ARG A 32 -5.45 8.02 -3.75
CA ARG A 32 -4.70 8.45 -4.93
C ARG A 32 -3.25 8.80 -4.56
N ALA A 33 -3.07 9.54 -3.47
CA ALA A 33 -1.73 9.91 -3.00
C ALA A 33 -0.92 8.67 -2.62
N VAL A 34 -1.54 7.72 -1.93
CA VAL A 34 -0.89 6.46 -1.56
C VAL A 34 -0.45 5.69 -2.80
N ARG A 35 -1.35 5.52 -3.77
CA ARG A 35 -1.05 4.76 -4.99
C ARG A 35 0.02 5.44 -5.83
N GLU A 36 0.03 6.76 -5.87
CA GLU A 36 1.07 7.48 -6.59
C GLU A 36 2.44 7.26 -5.94
N MET A 37 2.50 7.31 -4.61
CA MET A 37 3.74 7.02 -3.89
C MET A 37 4.20 5.58 -4.14
N LEU A 38 3.28 4.62 -4.08
CA LEU A 38 3.60 3.21 -4.29
C LEU A 38 4.13 2.96 -5.70
N SER A 39 3.58 3.65 -6.71
CA SER A 39 4.02 3.45 -8.10
C SER A 39 5.45 3.92 -8.35
N ARG A 40 5.97 4.76 -7.46
CA ARG A 40 7.34 5.28 -7.55
C ARG A 40 8.30 4.62 -6.60
N HIS A 41 7.81 3.75 -5.72
CA HIS A 41 8.65 3.14 -4.69
C HIS A 41 9.37 1.92 -5.24
N ALA A 42 10.70 1.91 -5.14
CA ALA A 42 11.52 0.84 -5.71
C ALA A 42 11.26 -0.53 -5.08
N LEU A 43 10.80 -0.57 -3.83
CA LEU A 43 10.55 -1.81 -3.11
C LEU A 43 9.14 -2.36 -3.32
N VAL A 44 8.31 -1.66 -4.08
CA VAL A 44 6.94 -2.09 -4.37
C VAL A 44 6.90 -2.75 -5.74
N ARG A 45 6.48 -4.01 -5.77
CA ARG A 45 6.33 -4.77 -7.01
C ARG A 45 5.02 -4.43 -7.72
N GLY A 46 3.98 -4.20 -6.93
CA GLY A 46 2.67 -3.85 -7.46
C GLY A 46 1.69 -3.59 -6.34
N TYR A 47 0.49 -3.14 -6.69
CA TYR A 47 -0.57 -2.91 -5.72
C TYR A 47 -1.93 -3.06 -6.40
N ALA A 48 -2.95 -3.32 -5.58
CA ALA A 48 -4.31 -3.48 -6.06
C ALA A 48 -5.29 -3.16 -4.93
N PRO A 49 -6.56 -2.84 -5.26
CA PRO A 49 -7.57 -2.70 -4.21
C PRO A 49 -7.82 -4.05 -3.56
N ALA A 50 -8.23 -4.02 -2.29
CA ALA A 50 -8.63 -5.23 -1.59
C ALA A 50 -9.96 -5.75 -2.15
N GLU A 51 -10.26 -7.01 -1.87
CA GLU A 51 -11.57 -7.56 -2.18
C GLU A 51 -12.65 -6.81 -1.41
N PRO A 52 -13.90 -6.73 -1.94
CA PRO A 52 -14.97 -6.00 -1.27
C PRO A 52 -15.16 -6.38 0.19
N ARG A 53 -15.03 -7.65 0.53
CA ARG A 53 -15.17 -8.13 1.91
C ARG A 53 -13.99 -7.76 2.79
N ALA A 54 -12.86 -7.42 2.20
CA ALA A 54 -11.62 -7.12 2.91
C ALA A 54 -11.29 -5.62 2.91
N GLY A 55 -12.28 -4.77 2.63
CA GLY A 55 -12.13 -3.33 2.66
C GLY A 55 -12.30 -2.63 1.32
N GLY A 56 -12.30 -3.38 0.22
CA GLY A 56 -12.55 -2.81 -1.11
C GLY A 56 -11.64 -1.63 -1.43
N ASP A 57 -12.24 -0.53 -1.88
CA ASP A 57 -11.50 0.67 -2.26
C ASP A 57 -10.90 1.45 -1.08
N GLY A 58 -11.26 1.09 0.15
CA GLY A 58 -10.69 1.71 1.34
C GLY A 58 -9.36 1.11 1.76
N VAL A 59 -8.91 0.06 1.09
CA VAL A 59 -7.68 -0.67 1.43
C VAL A 59 -6.92 -0.97 0.14
N THR A 60 -5.62 -0.75 0.17
CA THR A 60 -4.73 -1.12 -0.93
C THR A 60 -3.82 -2.26 -0.48
N ILE A 61 -3.79 -3.33 -1.25
CA ILE A 61 -2.90 -4.46 -1.01
C ILE A 61 -1.62 -4.20 -1.79
N VAL A 62 -0.49 -4.19 -1.10
CA VAL A 62 0.81 -3.88 -1.68
C VAL A 62 1.64 -5.15 -1.77
N GLN A 63 2.14 -5.44 -2.94
CA GLN A 63 3.07 -6.54 -3.16
C GLN A 63 4.49 -5.99 -3.09
N MET A 64 5.28 -6.51 -2.18
CA MET A 64 6.66 -6.06 -1.98
C MET A 64 7.61 -6.84 -2.88
N ALA A 65 8.64 -6.16 -3.37
CA ALA A 65 9.71 -6.80 -4.10
C ALA A 65 10.56 -7.63 -3.14
N GLN A 66 10.76 -8.88 -3.47
CA GLN A 66 11.51 -9.82 -2.63
C GLN A 66 12.59 -10.51 -3.46
#